data_3e991bcc1e102a4b6c148743fe848e84
#
_entry.id   3e991bcc1e102a4b6c148743fe848e84
#
_cell.length_a   1.000
_cell.length_b   1.000
_cell.length_c   1.000
_cell.angle_alpha   90.00
_cell.angle_beta   90.00
_cell.angle_gamma   90.00
#
_symmetry.space_group_name_H-M   'P 1'
#
loop_
_entity.id
_entity.type
_entity.pdbx_description
1 polymer ?
#
loop_
_entity_poly.entity_id
_entity_poly.type
_entity_poly.pdbx_seq_one_letter_code
_entity_poly.pdbx_strand_id
1 'polypeptide(L)'
;ALVHDIADWKFHGGDDSVGPREAEYLLREEGAAPEIVEHVVNIVRTISFKGAGVVTAMKTLEGRCVQDADRLDAIGAIGIARCFAYGGHAGRPMYDPDVAPVMHATAEAYKGSKGHSLNHFYEKLFLLRDRMNTATGRALAEERHLFMENFVQRFLTEWGKE
;
A
#
# COMPACT_ATOMS: atom_id res chain seq x y z
N ALA A 1 -12.87 8.57 -1.19
CA ALA A 1 -11.48 9.03 -0.99
C ALA A 1 -11.23 9.48 0.46
N LEU A 2 -11.98 10.46 1.00
CA LEU A 2 -11.68 11.07 2.32
C LEU A 2 -11.60 10.09 3.49
N VAL A 3 -12.38 9.03 3.46
CA VAL A 3 -12.47 8.05 4.55
C VAL A 3 -11.73 6.72 4.28
N HIS A 4 -10.95 6.64 3.20
CA HIS A 4 -10.34 5.37 2.81
C HIS A 4 -9.33 4.85 3.85
N ASP A 5 -8.71 5.75 4.58
CA ASP A 5 -7.65 5.49 5.58
C ASP A 5 -8.04 6.01 6.98
N ILE A 6 -9.37 6.09 7.26
CA ILE A 6 -9.90 6.63 8.52
C ILE A 6 -9.40 5.87 9.76
N ALA A 7 -9.11 4.57 9.60
CA ALA A 7 -8.49 3.72 10.61
C ALA A 7 -7.63 2.63 9.95
N ASP A 8 -6.31 2.74 10.09
CA ASP A 8 -5.36 1.74 9.58
C ASP A 8 -5.22 0.59 10.60
N TRP A 9 -5.43 -0.66 10.13
CA TRP A 9 -5.29 -1.89 10.92
C TRP A 9 -3.95 -2.00 11.66
N LYS A 10 -2.88 -1.38 11.15
CA LYS A 10 -1.55 -1.37 11.78
C LYS A 10 -1.54 -0.74 13.17
N PHE A 11 -2.45 0.21 13.42
CA PHE A 11 -2.60 0.89 14.70
C PHE A 11 -3.71 0.29 15.57
N HIS A 12 -4.40 -0.75 15.07
CA HIS A 12 -5.53 -1.40 15.73
C HIS A 12 -5.30 -2.91 15.91
N GLY A 13 -4.08 -3.31 16.28
CA GLY A 13 -3.77 -4.72 16.59
C GLY A 13 -3.91 -5.70 15.41
N GLY A 14 -3.94 -5.20 14.17
CA GLY A 14 -4.09 -6.03 12.97
C GLY A 14 -5.54 -6.26 12.53
N ASP A 15 -6.53 -5.62 13.18
CA ASP A 15 -7.96 -5.74 12.85
C ASP A 15 -8.33 -4.97 11.58
N ASP A 16 -8.54 -5.67 10.48
CA ASP A 16 -8.96 -5.11 9.18
C ASP A 16 -10.42 -4.60 9.17
N SER A 17 -11.22 -4.93 10.18
CA SER A 17 -12.64 -4.54 10.24
C SER A 17 -12.85 -3.12 10.75
N VAL A 18 -11.84 -2.52 11.39
CA VAL A 18 -11.95 -1.19 12.01
C VAL A 18 -12.19 -0.12 10.95
N GLY A 19 -11.41 -0.03 9.88
CA GLY A 19 -11.58 0.96 8.84
C GLY A 19 -12.97 0.97 8.21
N PRO A 20 -13.49 -0.16 7.71
CA PRO A 20 -14.86 -0.26 7.19
C PRO A 20 -15.92 0.13 8.20
N ARG A 21 -15.80 -0.25 9.48
CA ARG A 21 -16.76 0.06 10.55
C ARG A 21 -16.79 1.56 10.88
N GLU A 22 -15.64 2.18 11.02
CA GLU A 22 -15.54 3.62 11.27
C GLU A 22 -16.04 4.44 10.09
N ALA A 23 -15.77 4.01 8.85
CA ALA A 23 -16.32 4.64 7.65
C ALA A 23 -17.85 4.52 7.59
N GLU A 24 -18.41 3.37 7.94
CA GLU A 24 -19.86 3.15 8.00
C GLU A 24 -20.50 4.06 9.06
N TYR A 25 -19.91 4.08 10.26
CA TYR A 25 -20.41 4.90 11.36
C TYR A 25 -20.44 6.39 10.97
N LEU A 26 -19.33 6.92 10.51
CA LEU A 26 -19.23 8.34 10.11
C LEU A 26 -20.23 8.70 9.02
N LEU A 27 -20.33 7.88 7.96
CA LEU A 27 -21.23 8.18 6.85
C LEU A 27 -22.71 8.14 7.25
N ARG A 28 -23.09 7.25 8.17
CA ARG A 28 -24.45 7.22 8.73
C ARG A 28 -24.75 8.44 9.59
N GLU A 29 -23.81 8.86 10.44
CA GLU A 29 -23.96 10.07 11.24
C GLU A 29 -24.11 11.34 10.38
N GLU A 30 -23.40 11.40 9.24
CA GLU A 30 -23.51 12.49 8.27
C GLU A 30 -24.75 12.37 7.36
N GLY A 31 -25.62 11.39 7.58
CA GLY A 31 -26.88 11.23 6.85
C GLY A 31 -26.71 10.76 5.41
N ALA A 32 -25.61 10.08 5.07
CA ALA A 32 -25.41 9.53 3.74
C ALA A 32 -26.47 8.47 3.41
N ALA A 33 -26.91 8.42 2.14
CA ALA A 33 -27.86 7.42 1.67
C ALA A 33 -27.30 6.00 1.84
N PRO A 34 -28.12 4.99 2.20
CA PRO A 34 -27.66 3.63 2.49
C PRO A 34 -26.80 3.02 1.39
N GLU A 35 -27.15 3.24 0.13
CA GLU A 35 -26.40 2.76 -1.04
C GLU A 35 -25.02 3.39 -1.17
N ILE A 36 -24.84 4.65 -0.76
CA ILE A 36 -23.56 5.33 -0.71
C ILE A 36 -22.71 4.75 0.42
N VAL A 37 -23.32 4.52 1.59
CA VAL A 37 -22.64 3.90 2.73
C VAL A 37 -22.09 2.54 2.34
N GLU A 38 -22.93 1.66 1.79
CA GLU A 38 -22.53 0.32 1.34
C GLU A 38 -21.40 0.38 0.29
N HIS A 39 -21.53 1.26 -0.69
CA HIS A 39 -20.54 1.45 -1.75
C HIS A 39 -19.17 1.86 -1.17
N VAL A 40 -19.13 2.88 -0.32
CA VAL A 40 -17.88 3.37 0.28
C VAL A 40 -17.26 2.34 1.22
N VAL A 41 -18.06 1.68 2.06
CA VAL A 41 -17.60 0.63 2.98
C VAL A 41 -16.96 -0.54 2.21
N ASN A 42 -17.55 -0.93 1.06
CA ASN A 42 -16.97 -1.96 0.20
C ASN A 42 -15.63 -1.55 -0.41
N ILE A 43 -15.45 -0.28 -0.79
CA ILE A 43 -14.16 0.25 -1.26
C ILE A 43 -13.14 0.19 -0.12
N VAL A 44 -13.46 0.73 1.07
CA VAL A 44 -12.55 0.74 2.23
C VAL A 44 -12.09 -0.67 2.60
N ARG A 45 -12.99 -1.65 2.57
CA ARG A 45 -12.69 -3.07 2.87
C ARG A 45 -11.69 -3.70 1.91
N THR A 46 -11.67 -3.26 0.65
CA THR A 46 -10.92 -3.92 -0.43
C THR A 46 -9.75 -3.11 -0.98
N ILE A 47 -9.57 -1.86 -0.55
CA ILE A 47 -8.58 -0.94 -1.14
C ILE A 47 -7.13 -1.37 -0.86
N SER A 48 -6.84 -1.87 0.33
CA SER A 48 -5.48 -2.11 0.82
C SER A 48 -4.78 -3.25 0.10
N PHE A 49 -3.46 -3.11 -0.08
CA PHE A 49 -2.59 -4.18 -0.50
C PHE A 49 -2.47 -5.25 0.61
N LYS A 50 -2.68 -6.51 0.26
CA LYS A 50 -2.71 -7.65 1.21
C LYS A 50 -1.64 -8.72 0.93
N GLY A 51 -0.60 -8.37 0.17
CA GLY A 51 0.48 -9.30 -0.20
C GLY A 51 0.61 -9.51 -1.70
N ALA A 52 1.77 -10.04 -2.14
CA ALA A 52 2.08 -10.24 -3.55
C ALA A 52 1.12 -11.23 -4.23
N GLY A 53 0.74 -12.30 -3.54
CA GLY A 53 -0.18 -13.33 -4.02
C GLY A 53 -1.67 -12.98 -3.90
N VAL A 54 -2.02 -11.83 -3.29
CA VAL A 54 -3.43 -11.47 -3.04
C VAL A 54 -3.92 -10.44 -4.06
N VAL A 55 -4.99 -10.80 -4.79
CA VAL A 55 -5.66 -9.88 -5.73
C VAL A 55 -6.73 -9.10 -4.99
N THR A 56 -6.64 -7.77 -5.05
CA THR A 56 -7.64 -6.84 -4.49
C THR A 56 -8.34 -6.09 -5.62
N ALA A 57 -9.28 -6.77 -6.30
CA ALA A 57 -9.98 -6.21 -7.45
C ALA A 57 -11.06 -5.21 -7.04
N MET A 58 -11.05 -4.02 -7.65
CA MET A 58 -12.11 -3.01 -7.50
C MET A 58 -13.19 -3.19 -8.55
N LYS A 59 -14.45 -3.24 -8.08
CA LYS A 59 -15.61 -3.49 -8.94
C LYS A 59 -16.13 -2.24 -9.65
N THR A 60 -15.98 -1.07 -9.02
CA THR A 60 -16.52 0.21 -9.51
C THR A 60 -15.44 1.15 -10.01
N LEU A 61 -15.79 2.10 -10.84
CA LEU A 61 -14.85 3.11 -11.36
C LEU A 61 -14.30 3.98 -10.23
N GLU A 62 -15.14 4.41 -9.31
CA GLU A 62 -14.76 5.20 -8.15
C GLU A 62 -13.74 4.44 -7.28
N GLY A 63 -14.01 3.16 -7.01
CA GLY A 63 -13.10 2.28 -6.28
C GLY A 63 -11.75 2.13 -6.99
N ARG A 64 -11.75 1.96 -8.32
CA ARG A 64 -10.53 1.90 -9.13
C ARG A 64 -9.72 3.19 -9.05
N CYS A 65 -10.37 4.34 -9.15
CA CYS A 65 -9.70 5.64 -9.04
C CYS A 65 -9.10 5.86 -7.64
N VAL A 66 -9.85 5.54 -6.58
CA VAL A 66 -9.37 5.71 -5.19
C VAL A 66 -8.21 4.75 -4.90
N GLN A 67 -8.30 3.50 -5.36
CA GLN A 67 -7.24 2.51 -5.18
C GLN A 67 -5.97 2.89 -5.95
N ASP A 68 -6.08 3.43 -7.17
CA ASP A 68 -4.94 3.92 -7.92
C ASP A 68 -4.28 5.12 -7.22
N ALA A 69 -5.07 6.04 -6.67
CA ALA A 69 -4.56 7.18 -5.90
C ALA A 69 -3.80 6.74 -4.65
N ASP A 70 -4.34 5.81 -3.87
CA ASP A 70 -3.68 5.21 -2.70
C ASP A 70 -2.36 4.52 -3.09
N ARG A 71 -2.35 3.74 -4.17
CA ARG A 71 -1.15 3.08 -4.69
C ARG A 71 -0.10 4.07 -5.19
N LEU A 72 -0.53 5.13 -5.87
CA LEU A 72 0.37 6.19 -6.34
C LEU A 72 1.02 6.94 -5.17
N ASP A 73 0.30 7.17 -4.07
CA ASP A 73 0.86 7.79 -2.86
C ASP A 73 1.93 6.92 -2.18
N ALA A 74 1.86 5.61 -2.37
CA ALA A 74 2.83 4.66 -1.82
C ALA A 74 4.14 4.54 -2.63
N ILE A 75 4.24 5.12 -3.84
CA ILE A 75 5.40 4.97 -4.75
C ILE A 75 6.01 6.32 -5.13
N GLY A 76 7.19 6.27 -5.74
CA GLY A 76 7.97 7.46 -6.10
C GLY A 76 8.71 8.05 -4.89
N ALA A 77 9.13 9.30 -4.99
CA ALA A 77 9.98 9.96 -3.97
C ALA A 77 9.32 10.01 -2.59
N ILE A 78 8.04 10.34 -2.52
CA ILE A 78 7.28 10.37 -1.25
C ILE A 78 7.11 8.95 -0.70
N GLY A 79 6.81 7.97 -1.56
CA GLY A 79 6.71 6.56 -1.18
C GLY A 79 8.01 6.02 -0.58
N ILE A 80 9.17 6.35 -1.17
CA ILE A 80 10.50 6.03 -0.63
C ILE A 80 10.67 6.62 0.77
N ALA A 81 10.43 7.92 0.93
CA ALA A 81 10.57 8.60 2.22
C ALA A 81 9.67 7.97 3.30
N ARG A 82 8.41 7.68 2.98
CA ARG A 82 7.45 7.00 3.87
C ARG A 82 7.91 5.59 4.24
N CYS A 83 8.45 4.83 3.29
CA CYS A 83 8.95 3.48 3.54
C CYS A 83 10.06 3.48 4.59
N PHE A 84 11.07 4.34 4.46
CA PHE A 84 12.16 4.41 5.43
C PHE A 84 11.73 5.05 6.77
N ALA A 85 10.87 6.06 6.75
CA ALA A 85 10.32 6.65 7.98
C ALA A 85 9.53 5.61 8.80
N TYR A 86 8.66 4.84 8.14
CA TYR A 86 7.94 3.76 8.81
C TYR A 86 8.87 2.63 9.27
N GLY A 87 9.86 2.27 8.46
CA GLY A 87 10.88 1.29 8.82
C GLY A 87 11.62 1.68 10.11
N GLY A 88 12.07 2.94 10.19
CA GLY A 88 12.72 3.48 11.39
C GLY A 88 11.79 3.48 12.62
N HIS A 89 10.52 3.88 12.46
CA HIS A 89 9.52 3.80 13.53
C HIS A 89 9.29 2.36 14.02
N ALA A 90 9.27 1.39 13.09
CA ALA A 90 9.08 -0.02 13.40
C ALA A 90 10.37 -0.74 13.84
N GLY A 91 11.49 -0.03 14.02
CA GLY A 91 12.79 -0.60 14.39
C GLY A 91 13.41 -1.51 13.34
N ARG A 92 13.05 -1.35 12.06
CA ARG A 92 13.60 -2.13 10.95
C ARG A 92 14.91 -1.53 10.45
N PRO A 93 15.94 -2.34 10.15
CA PRO A 93 17.10 -1.86 9.41
C PRO A 93 16.71 -1.24 8.07
N MET A 94 17.51 -0.32 7.54
CA MET A 94 17.34 0.17 6.18
C MET A 94 17.56 -0.95 5.18
N TYR A 95 18.64 -1.71 5.36
CA TYR A 95 19.07 -2.83 4.51
C TYR A 95 19.83 -3.86 5.32
N ASP A 96 19.69 -5.14 4.96
CA ASP A 96 20.46 -6.26 5.46
C ASP A 96 20.74 -7.20 4.27
N PRO A 97 22.03 -7.37 3.85
CA PRO A 97 22.38 -8.17 2.68
C PRO A 97 22.08 -9.67 2.84
N ASP A 98 21.94 -10.15 4.08
CA ASP A 98 21.71 -11.57 4.37
C ASP A 98 20.20 -11.91 4.40
N VAL A 99 19.32 -10.91 4.27
CA VAL A 99 17.87 -11.09 4.31
C VAL A 99 17.25 -10.79 2.95
N ALA A 100 16.91 -11.83 2.20
CA ALA A 100 16.25 -11.71 0.89
C ALA A 100 14.77 -11.28 1.03
N PRO A 101 14.22 -10.57 0.02
CA PRO A 101 12.79 -10.23 -0.02
C PRO A 101 11.93 -11.49 -0.16
N VAL A 102 10.76 -11.48 0.49
CA VAL A 102 9.81 -12.59 0.49
C VAL A 102 8.50 -12.19 -0.18
N MET A 103 8.12 -12.91 -1.22
CA MET A 103 6.85 -12.68 -1.92
C MET A 103 5.71 -13.35 -1.15
N HIS A 104 5.04 -12.57 -0.28
CA HIS A 104 4.00 -13.08 0.61
C HIS A 104 2.75 -13.51 -0.16
N ALA A 105 2.38 -14.78 -0.06
CA ALA A 105 1.22 -15.35 -0.74
C ALA A 105 -0.11 -15.03 -0.03
N THR A 106 -0.09 -14.71 1.26
CA THR A 106 -1.28 -14.41 2.07
C THR A 106 -1.15 -13.09 2.83
N ALA A 107 -2.30 -12.55 3.25
CA ALA A 107 -2.35 -11.32 4.04
C ALA A 107 -1.69 -11.47 5.41
N GLU A 108 -1.85 -12.63 6.05
CA GLU A 108 -1.26 -12.95 7.36
C GLU A 108 0.27 -13.00 7.27
N ALA A 109 0.81 -13.67 6.24
CA ALA A 109 2.25 -13.72 6.01
C ALA A 109 2.83 -12.32 5.75
N TYR A 110 2.12 -11.48 4.97
CA TYR A 110 2.52 -10.09 4.71
C TYR A 110 2.52 -9.25 5.98
N LYS A 111 1.47 -9.34 6.81
CA LYS A 111 1.36 -8.61 8.09
C LYS A 111 2.47 -9.00 9.07
N GLY A 112 2.86 -10.27 9.10
CA GLY A 112 3.91 -10.81 9.97
C GLY A 112 5.34 -10.58 9.50
N SER A 113 5.57 -9.93 8.33
CA SER A 113 6.90 -9.70 7.78
C SER A 113 7.76 -8.82 8.68
N LYS A 114 8.99 -9.28 8.96
CA LYS A 114 10.01 -8.58 9.74
C LYS A 114 11.24 -8.18 8.91
N GLY A 115 11.14 -8.20 7.59
CA GLY A 115 12.22 -7.81 6.68
C GLY A 115 12.66 -6.36 6.85
N HIS A 116 13.82 -6.01 6.30
CA HIS A 116 14.34 -4.65 6.29
C HIS A 116 13.57 -3.75 5.31
N SER A 117 13.75 -2.42 5.42
CA SER A 117 12.98 -1.43 4.65
C SER A 117 13.14 -1.58 3.13
N LEU A 118 14.37 -1.91 2.64
CA LEU A 118 14.61 -2.07 1.21
C LEU A 118 13.88 -3.29 0.61
N ASN A 119 13.66 -4.37 1.38
CA ASN A 119 12.89 -5.52 0.92
C ASN A 119 11.45 -5.14 0.56
N HIS A 120 10.87 -4.14 1.22
CA HIS A 120 9.53 -3.67 0.95
C HIS A 120 9.35 -3.15 -0.49
N PHE A 121 10.43 -2.68 -1.14
CA PHE A 121 10.40 -2.30 -2.55
C PHE A 121 10.02 -3.49 -3.43
N TYR A 122 10.65 -4.63 -3.21
CA TYR A 122 10.41 -5.86 -3.98
C TYR A 122 9.11 -6.54 -3.57
N GLU A 123 8.80 -6.56 -2.27
CA GLU A 123 7.63 -7.25 -1.70
C GLU A 123 6.31 -6.54 -2.00
N LYS A 124 6.35 -5.21 -2.26
CA LYS A 124 5.16 -4.40 -2.51
C LYS A 124 5.35 -3.32 -3.56
N LEU A 125 6.28 -2.36 -3.35
CA LEU A 125 6.24 -1.07 -4.06
C LEU A 125 6.39 -1.24 -5.57
N PHE A 126 7.31 -2.09 -6.03
CA PHE A 126 7.50 -2.38 -7.45
C PHE A 126 6.30 -3.09 -8.09
N LEU A 127 5.53 -3.84 -7.30
CA LEU A 127 4.34 -4.55 -7.80
C LEU A 127 3.17 -3.62 -8.09
N LEU A 128 3.15 -2.42 -7.50
CA LEU A 128 2.00 -1.51 -7.57
C LEU A 128 1.78 -0.93 -8.96
N ARG A 129 2.83 -0.71 -9.76
CA ARG A 129 2.72 -0.27 -11.17
C ARG A 129 1.78 -1.19 -11.98
N ASP A 130 2.04 -2.49 -11.92
CA ASP A 130 1.30 -3.48 -12.71
C ASP A 130 -0.10 -3.76 -12.15
N ARG A 131 -0.39 -3.22 -10.98
CA ARG A 131 -1.70 -3.34 -10.30
C ARG A 131 -2.58 -2.11 -10.46
N MET A 132 -2.17 -1.10 -11.25
CA MET A 132 -3.01 0.05 -11.53
C MET A 132 -4.22 -0.34 -12.37
N ASN A 133 -5.37 0.20 -12.00
CA ASN A 133 -6.66 -0.12 -12.61
C ASN A 133 -6.94 0.73 -13.85
N THR A 134 -6.48 2.00 -13.84
CA THR A 134 -6.79 2.99 -14.89
C THR A 134 -5.57 3.29 -15.75
N ALA A 135 -5.81 3.75 -16.99
CA ALA A 135 -4.72 4.17 -17.89
C ALA A 135 -3.93 5.34 -17.32
N THR A 136 -4.60 6.31 -16.71
CA THR A 136 -3.96 7.48 -16.07
C THR A 136 -3.12 7.05 -14.87
N GLY A 137 -3.67 6.19 -13.99
CA GLY A 137 -2.93 5.63 -12.85
C GLY A 137 -1.67 4.90 -13.29
N ARG A 138 -1.76 4.09 -14.35
CA ARG A 138 -0.62 3.35 -14.91
C ARG A 138 0.46 4.27 -15.47
N ALA A 139 0.08 5.30 -16.23
CA ALA A 139 1.05 6.26 -16.79
C ALA A 139 1.82 7.00 -15.69
N LEU A 140 1.13 7.45 -14.64
CA LEU A 140 1.77 8.10 -13.49
C LEU A 140 2.63 7.12 -12.67
N ALA A 141 2.21 5.88 -12.55
CA ALA A 141 2.96 4.86 -11.83
C ALA A 141 4.26 4.46 -12.53
N GLU A 142 4.30 4.50 -13.86
CA GLU A 142 5.49 4.17 -14.65
C GLU A 142 6.65 5.13 -14.32
N GLU A 143 6.41 6.43 -14.32
CA GLU A 143 7.42 7.43 -13.96
C GLU A 143 7.94 7.22 -12.54
N ARG A 144 7.03 7.03 -11.58
CA ARG A 144 7.38 6.81 -10.19
C ARG A 144 8.13 5.50 -9.95
N HIS A 145 7.79 4.47 -10.71
CA HIS A 145 8.45 3.17 -10.66
C HIS A 145 9.90 3.27 -11.12
N LEU A 146 10.15 3.88 -12.29
CA LEU A 146 11.51 4.10 -12.80
C LEU A 146 12.36 4.91 -11.82
N PHE A 147 11.78 5.91 -11.17
CA PHE A 147 12.48 6.66 -10.12
C PHE A 147 12.89 5.77 -8.94
N MET A 148 12.01 4.86 -8.50
CA MET A 148 12.32 3.93 -7.41
C MET A 148 13.38 2.91 -7.80
N GLU A 149 13.36 2.40 -9.04
CA GLU A 149 14.40 1.46 -9.53
C GLU A 149 15.77 2.14 -9.50
N ASN A 150 15.88 3.36 -10.03
CA ASN A 150 17.11 4.15 -10.00
C ASN A 150 17.60 4.43 -8.57
N PHE A 151 16.67 4.75 -7.67
CA PHE A 151 16.99 4.94 -6.25
C PHE A 151 17.56 3.68 -5.62
N VAL A 152 16.93 2.53 -5.81
CA VAL A 152 17.39 1.26 -5.23
C VAL A 152 18.75 0.87 -5.79
N GLN A 153 18.96 1.01 -7.11
CA GLN A 153 20.27 0.75 -7.73
C GLN A 153 21.36 1.64 -7.13
N ARG A 154 21.09 2.93 -6.97
CA ARG A 154 22.03 3.88 -6.39
C ARG A 154 22.30 3.57 -4.92
N PHE A 155 21.27 3.27 -4.14
CA PHE A 155 21.37 2.86 -2.75
C PHE A 155 22.28 1.64 -2.57
N LEU A 156 22.10 0.59 -3.38
CA LEU A 156 22.91 -0.63 -3.32
C LEU A 156 24.37 -0.37 -3.67
N THR A 157 24.63 0.45 -4.71
CA THR A 157 25.99 0.85 -5.09
C THR A 157 26.69 1.59 -3.96
N GLU A 158 26.02 2.55 -3.32
CA GLU A 158 26.56 3.30 -2.16
C GLU A 158 26.75 2.43 -0.91
N TRP A 159 25.96 1.38 -0.77
CA TRP A 159 26.10 0.39 0.30
C TRP A 159 27.30 -0.55 0.10
N GLY A 160 27.94 -0.52 -1.08
CA GLY A 160 29.10 -1.36 -1.44
C GLY A 160 28.74 -2.69 -2.08
N LYS A 161 27.53 -2.80 -2.68
CA LYS A 161 27.17 -3.90 -3.59
C LYS A 161 27.40 -3.44 -5.03
N GLU A 162 28.38 -4.06 -5.70
CA GLU A 162 28.59 -3.99 -7.15
C GLU A 162 27.55 -4.81 -7.93
#